data_084d5a84b3bc869ab1ef74713487d03d
#
_entry.id   084d5a84b3bc869ab1ef74713487d03d
#
_cell.length_a   1.000
_cell.length_b   1.000
_cell.length_c   1.000
_cell.angle_alpha   90.00
_cell.angle_beta   90.00
_cell.angle_gamma   90.00
#
_symmetry.space_group_name_H-M   'P 1'
#
loop_
_entity.id
_entity.type
_entity.pdbx_description
1 polymer ?
#
loop_
_entity_poly.entity_id
_entity_poly.type
_entity_poly.pdbx_seq_one_letter_code
_entity_poly.pdbx_strand_id
1 'polypeptide(L)'
;MQNLNEKLLNRLKSFNNIKPNHCQIEATKIISKELSRHNKFSIVRFFSNIRNIYLYGSFGVGKSVLIKALNNIYPNSVIFHFSDLIFFLQKNHTKEIELLKKFGACKVILVDEFFINNLANLIIFEKFFHFAKKNNILLILTSNKHLRKIYNDPVNPNLSEKIITLFIKNFETYNMRSKIDYRTTKSKNDNFFFEGLQNKIKRKQNNLIKKYAITSIPREVNFKRGGNKFLLNNYYGNMIDLDFDLFFNKNLVFKDYKMISKKVKIFILRNLTKKDVKNEKFMARFIFFIDVLYENKNILSLSSEMELDKIKANNINSFDFKRTVSRLKEMRSGEYIKDNLKLVFKR
;
A
#
# COMPACT_ATOMS: atom_id res chain seq x y z
N MET A 1 -2.88 34.29 7.85
CA MET A 1 -2.90 32.81 8.00
C MET A 1 -2.83 32.17 6.60
N GLN A 2 -1.76 31.46 6.25
CA GLN A 2 -1.72 30.73 5.00
C GLN A 2 -2.87 29.70 4.97
N ASN A 3 -3.64 29.71 3.90
CA ASN A 3 -4.77 28.81 3.71
C ASN A 3 -4.27 27.35 3.78
N LEU A 4 -4.93 26.49 4.55
CA LEU A 4 -4.59 25.06 4.70
C LEU A 4 -4.45 24.37 3.33
N ASN A 5 -5.26 24.78 2.35
CA ASN A 5 -5.18 24.31 0.98
C ASN A 5 -3.82 24.62 0.33
N GLU A 6 -3.30 25.83 0.51
CA GLU A 6 -1.99 26.23 -0.03
C GLU A 6 -0.85 25.45 0.64
N LYS A 7 -0.91 25.28 1.97
CA LYS A 7 0.07 24.46 2.71
C LYS A 7 0.09 23.01 2.19
N LEU A 8 -1.09 22.44 1.97
CA LEU A 8 -1.21 21.07 1.47
C LEU A 8 -0.70 20.95 0.03
N LEU A 9 -1.03 21.90 -0.85
CA LEU A 9 -0.51 21.95 -2.21
C LEU A 9 1.00 22.10 -2.26
N ASN A 10 1.57 23.00 -1.44
CA ASN A 10 3.01 23.19 -1.37
C ASN A 10 3.72 21.93 -0.83
N ARG A 11 3.10 21.25 0.14
CA ARG A 11 3.64 19.98 0.65
C ARG A 11 3.57 18.87 -0.42
N LEU A 12 2.50 18.80 -1.20
CA LEU A 12 2.40 17.85 -2.33
C LEU A 12 3.50 18.10 -3.37
N LYS A 13 3.77 19.36 -3.72
CA LYS A 13 4.86 19.72 -4.65
C LYS A 13 6.23 19.27 -4.12
N SER A 14 6.48 19.47 -2.82
CA SER A 14 7.76 19.12 -2.20
C SER A 14 7.95 17.61 -2.01
N PHE A 15 6.88 16.82 -1.95
CA PHE A 15 6.95 15.39 -1.66
C PHE A 15 7.60 14.58 -2.78
N ASN A 16 7.45 15.02 -4.04
CA ASN A 16 7.92 14.26 -5.20
C ASN A 16 8.48 15.11 -6.36
N ASN A 17 8.72 16.41 -6.16
CA ASN A 17 9.04 17.36 -7.26
C ASN A 17 8.07 17.27 -8.45
N ILE A 18 6.82 16.84 -8.24
CA ILE A 18 5.80 16.66 -9.26
C ILE A 18 4.74 17.74 -9.09
N LYS A 19 4.31 18.33 -10.18
CA LYS A 19 3.16 19.23 -10.16
C LYS A 19 1.90 18.42 -9.80
N PRO A 20 1.13 18.83 -8.77
CA PRO A 20 -0.14 18.18 -8.46
C PRO A 20 -1.07 18.20 -9.67
N ASN A 21 -1.77 17.12 -9.94
CA ASN A 21 -2.75 17.08 -11.02
C ASN A 21 -4.08 17.71 -10.57
N HIS A 22 -4.97 17.92 -11.54
CA HIS A 22 -6.28 18.54 -11.29
C HIS A 22 -7.08 17.81 -10.20
N CYS A 23 -7.13 16.48 -10.22
CA CYS A 23 -7.89 15.73 -9.21
C CYS A 23 -7.27 15.81 -7.81
N GLN A 24 -5.96 15.93 -7.68
CA GLN A 24 -5.29 16.19 -6.40
C GLN A 24 -5.60 17.60 -5.89
N ILE A 25 -5.58 18.60 -6.78
CA ILE A 25 -5.93 19.99 -6.41
C ILE A 25 -7.37 20.06 -5.91
N GLU A 26 -8.32 19.44 -6.60
CA GLU A 26 -9.71 19.41 -6.13
C GLU A 26 -9.87 18.63 -4.81
N ALA A 27 -9.19 17.51 -4.64
CA ALA A 27 -9.20 16.75 -3.39
C ALA A 27 -8.64 17.60 -2.22
N THR A 28 -7.58 18.42 -2.44
CA THR A 28 -7.07 19.32 -1.39
C THR A 28 -8.08 20.37 -1.00
N LYS A 29 -8.86 20.91 -1.94
CA LYS A 29 -9.93 21.88 -1.65
C LYS A 29 -11.03 21.25 -0.79
N ILE A 30 -11.49 20.04 -1.14
CA ILE A 30 -12.50 19.29 -0.37
C ILE A 30 -12.01 19.03 1.05
N ILE A 31 -10.80 18.51 1.21
CA ILE A 31 -10.19 18.22 2.49
C ILE A 31 -10.09 19.52 3.33
N SER A 32 -9.56 20.58 2.75
CA SER A 32 -9.39 21.86 3.46
C SER A 32 -10.71 22.47 3.89
N LYS A 33 -11.76 22.34 3.08
CA LYS A 33 -13.12 22.81 3.39
C LYS A 33 -13.69 22.05 4.61
N GLU A 34 -13.63 20.70 4.60
CA GLU A 34 -14.17 19.89 5.70
C GLU A 34 -13.34 20.05 6.98
N LEU A 35 -12.01 20.15 6.89
CA LEU A 35 -11.15 20.44 8.04
C LEU A 35 -11.41 21.82 8.64
N SER A 36 -11.66 22.84 7.80
CA SER A 36 -12.01 24.18 8.26
C SER A 36 -13.35 24.19 8.98
N ARG A 37 -14.34 23.44 8.50
CA ARG A 37 -15.63 23.25 9.18
C ARG A 37 -15.47 22.50 10.51
N HIS A 38 -14.66 21.45 10.49
CA HIS A 38 -14.38 20.63 11.66
C HIS A 38 -13.69 21.43 12.78
N ASN A 39 -12.87 22.43 12.46
CA ASN A 39 -12.15 23.25 13.44
C ASN A 39 -12.95 24.45 13.97
N LYS A 40 -14.16 24.73 13.49
CA LYS A 40 -15.00 25.83 13.99
C LYS A 40 -15.53 25.52 15.39
N PHE A 41 -15.81 26.59 16.17
CA PHE A 41 -16.32 26.50 17.55
C PHE A 41 -17.60 25.63 17.66
N SER A 42 -17.80 25.03 18.82
CA SER A 42 -18.80 24.00 19.13
C SER A 42 -20.23 24.34 18.64
N ILE A 43 -20.71 25.57 18.79
CA ILE A 43 -22.06 25.99 18.40
C ILE A 43 -22.25 25.99 16.87
N VAL A 44 -21.28 26.52 16.13
CA VAL A 44 -21.30 26.53 14.66
C VAL A 44 -21.16 25.12 14.08
N ARG A 45 -20.53 24.23 14.82
CA ARG A 45 -20.31 22.82 14.48
C ARG A 45 -21.61 22.01 14.52
N PHE A 46 -22.51 22.31 15.47
CA PHE A 46 -23.81 21.66 15.60
C PHE A 46 -24.70 21.88 14.36
N PHE A 47 -24.59 23.06 13.72
CA PHE A 47 -25.32 23.42 12.50
C PHE A 47 -24.55 23.08 11.21
N SER A 48 -23.26 22.72 11.30
CA SER A 48 -22.48 22.36 10.12
C SER A 48 -22.53 20.83 9.89
N ASN A 49 -23.10 20.42 8.75
CA ASN A 49 -23.15 19.03 8.35
C ASN A 49 -21.76 18.54 7.89
N ILE A 50 -20.88 18.29 8.88
CA ILE A 50 -19.50 17.83 8.63
C ILE A 50 -19.58 16.40 8.15
N ARG A 51 -18.99 16.14 6.98
CA ARG A 51 -18.91 14.80 6.40
C ARG A 51 -17.48 14.26 6.46
N ASN A 52 -17.35 13.00 6.79
CA ASN A 52 -16.10 12.28 6.57
C ASN A 52 -15.78 12.25 5.08
N ILE A 53 -14.53 12.01 4.71
CA ILE A 53 -14.08 12.07 3.31
C ILE A 53 -13.68 10.68 2.83
N TYR A 54 -14.17 10.30 1.66
CA TYR A 54 -13.82 9.07 0.99
C TYR A 54 -13.25 9.36 -0.41
N LEU A 55 -11.93 9.26 -0.53
CA LEU A 55 -11.21 9.46 -1.78
C LEU A 55 -11.06 8.13 -2.50
N TYR A 56 -11.60 7.99 -3.69
CA TYR A 56 -11.44 6.74 -4.45
C TYR A 56 -10.98 7.02 -5.89
N GLY A 57 -10.43 6.00 -6.53
CA GLY A 57 -9.94 6.09 -7.91
C GLY A 57 -8.92 5.01 -8.22
N SER A 58 -8.46 4.97 -9.47
CA SER A 58 -7.47 3.99 -9.93
C SER A 58 -6.17 4.04 -9.13
N PHE A 59 -5.35 3.00 -9.29
CA PHE A 59 -4.00 3.00 -8.74
C PHE A 59 -3.16 4.12 -9.39
N GLY A 60 -2.19 4.65 -8.65
CA GLY A 60 -1.24 5.63 -9.16
C GLY A 60 -1.73 7.08 -9.25
N VAL A 61 -2.99 7.39 -8.94
CA VAL A 61 -3.51 8.78 -8.98
C VAL A 61 -3.05 9.67 -7.82
N GLY A 62 -2.28 9.11 -6.87
CA GLY A 62 -1.67 9.87 -5.78
C GLY A 62 -2.51 10.02 -4.51
N LYS A 63 -3.50 9.14 -4.26
CA LYS A 63 -4.33 9.13 -3.04
C LYS A 63 -3.48 9.04 -1.77
N SER A 64 -2.59 8.03 -1.69
CA SER A 64 -1.71 7.80 -0.53
C SER A 64 -0.73 8.94 -0.31
N VAL A 65 -0.23 9.56 -1.39
CA VAL A 65 0.66 10.72 -1.30
C VAL A 65 -0.08 11.91 -0.68
N LEU A 66 -1.34 12.12 -1.08
CA LEU A 66 -2.18 13.19 -0.57
C LEU A 66 -2.42 13.09 0.92
N ILE A 67 -2.82 11.91 1.44
CA ILE A 67 -3.07 11.76 2.87
C ILE A 67 -1.79 11.75 3.70
N LYS A 68 -0.65 11.26 3.17
CA LYS A 68 0.67 11.40 3.81
C LYS A 68 1.10 12.87 3.90
N ALA A 69 0.87 13.66 2.85
CA ALA A 69 1.14 15.09 2.87
C ALA A 69 0.27 15.79 3.92
N LEU A 70 -1.00 15.43 4.03
CA LEU A 70 -1.90 15.96 5.05
C LEU A 70 -1.43 15.62 6.46
N ASN A 71 -1.05 14.36 6.72
CA ASN A 71 -0.54 13.94 8.03
C ASN A 71 0.68 14.73 8.48
N ASN A 72 1.53 15.13 7.52
CA ASN A 72 2.74 15.90 7.84
C ASN A 72 2.47 17.37 8.20
N ILE A 73 1.35 17.94 7.76
CA ILE A 73 1.02 19.36 8.02
C ILE A 73 -0.06 19.56 9.08
N TYR A 74 -0.78 18.50 9.44
CA TYR A 74 -1.88 18.56 10.41
C TYR A 74 -1.50 17.81 11.68
N PRO A 75 -1.11 18.51 12.77
CA PRO A 75 -0.42 17.91 13.92
C PRO A 75 -1.28 16.90 14.70
N ASN A 76 -2.60 17.09 14.74
CA ASN A 76 -3.52 16.20 15.45
C ASN A 76 -4.13 15.13 14.50
N SER A 77 -3.38 14.68 13.52
CA SER A 77 -3.75 13.58 12.64
C SER A 77 -2.89 12.35 12.86
N VAL A 78 -3.46 11.21 12.60
CA VAL A 78 -2.75 9.92 12.58
C VAL A 78 -3.13 9.16 11.31
N ILE A 79 -2.15 8.49 10.72
CA ILE A 79 -2.34 7.70 9.50
C ILE A 79 -2.16 6.21 9.79
N PHE A 80 -3.07 5.39 9.27
CA PHE A 80 -3.00 3.93 9.29
C PHE A 80 -3.19 3.36 7.89
N HIS A 81 -2.52 2.26 7.62
CA HIS A 81 -2.98 1.34 6.60
C HIS A 81 -4.22 0.61 7.14
N PHE A 82 -5.22 0.36 6.29
CA PHE A 82 -6.48 -0.25 6.75
C PHE A 82 -6.27 -1.58 7.47
N SER A 83 -5.38 -2.44 6.98
CA SER A 83 -5.06 -3.72 7.61
C SER A 83 -4.52 -3.55 9.03
N ASP A 84 -3.68 -2.54 9.26
CA ASP A 84 -3.10 -2.31 10.59
C ASP A 84 -4.14 -1.76 11.56
N LEU A 85 -5.04 -0.90 11.06
CA LEU A 85 -6.17 -0.43 11.84
C LEU A 85 -7.09 -1.58 12.26
N ILE A 86 -7.50 -2.43 11.31
CA ILE A 86 -8.36 -3.59 11.61
C ILE A 86 -7.68 -4.55 12.59
N PHE A 87 -6.40 -4.84 12.40
CA PHE A 87 -5.65 -5.68 13.33
C PHE A 87 -5.62 -5.10 14.75
N PHE A 88 -5.39 -3.78 14.87
CA PHE A 88 -5.45 -3.09 16.16
C PHE A 88 -6.85 -3.20 16.79
N LEU A 89 -7.92 -2.95 16.02
CA LEU A 89 -9.29 -3.00 16.49
C LEU A 89 -9.71 -4.42 16.91
N GLN A 90 -9.29 -5.45 16.20
CA GLN A 90 -9.52 -6.86 16.55
C GLN A 90 -8.82 -7.23 17.87
N LYS A 91 -7.55 -6.86 18.01
CA LYS A 91 -6.74 -7.16 19.21
C LYS A 91 -7.35 -6.54 20.48
N ASN A 92 -7.87 -5.34 20.37
CA ASN A 92 -8.43 -4.57 21.50
C ASN A 92 -9.95 -4.72 21.64
N HIS A 93 -10.58 -5.63 20.89
CA HIS A 93 -12.02 -5.90 20.92
C HIS A 93 -12.89 -4.64 20.82
N THR A 94 -12.40 -3.59 20.16
CA THR A 94 -13.06 -2.27 20.06
C THR A 94 -13.49 -1.66 21.40
N LYS A 95 -12.79 -1.97 22.49
CA LYS A 95 -13.06 -1.40 23.80
C LYS A 95 -12.86 0.11 23.79
N GLU A 96 -13.86 0.86 24.22
CA GLU A 96 -13.86 2.33 24.16
C GLU A 96 -12.66 2.95 24.89
N ILE A 97 -12.27 2.40 26.04
CA ILE A 97 -11.12 2.86 26.84
C ILE A 97 -9.82 2.77 26.01
N GLU A 98 -9.58 1.65 25.32
CA GLU A 98 -8.38 1.48 24.51
C GLU A 98 -8.38 2.38 23.26
N LEU A 99 -9.56 2.60 22.68
CA LEU A 99 -9.72 3.54 21.58
C LEU A 99 -9.48 4.98 22.05
N LEU A 100 -9.96 5.39 23.21
CA LEU A 100 -9.73 6.70 23.79
C LEU A 100 -8.25 6.92 24.10
N LYS A 101 -7.55 5.94 24.69
CA LYS A 101 -6.10 6.02 24.92
C LYS A 101 -5.33 6.23 23.61
N LYS A 102 -5.72 5.56 22.53
CA LYS A 102 -5.01 5.61 21.24
C LYS A 102 -5.38 6.83 20.42
N PHE A 103 -6.65 7.22 20.38
CA PHE A 103 -7.20 8.18 19.43
C PHE A 103 -7.83 9.43 20.09
N GLY A 104 -7.96 9.48 21.42
CA GLY A 104 -8.67 10.55 22.11
C GLY A 104 -8.10 11.96 21.86
N ALA A 105 -6.80 12.08 21.59
CA ALA A 105 -6.15 13.36 21.23
C ALA A 105 -6.21 13.66 19.71
N CYS A 106 -6.66 12.71 18.88
CA CYS A 106 -6.71 12.90 17.44
C CYS A 106 -7.94 13.70 17.01
N LYS A 107 -7.75 14.63 16.10
CA LYS A 107 -8.85 15.34 15.41
C LYS A 107 -9.18 14.69 14.07
N VAL A 108 -8.21 14.04 13.46
CA VAL A 108 -8.32 13.42 12.14
C VAL A 108 -7.65 12.06 12.14
N ILE A 109 -8.34 11.05 11.65
CA ILE A 109 -7.75 9.73 11.37
C ILE A 109 -7.79 9.50 9.87
N LEU A 110 -6.60 9.24 9.31
CA LEU A 110 -6.36 8.97 7.91
C LEU A 110 -6.20 7.46 7.73
N VAL A 111 -6.98 6.86 6.83
CA VAL A 111 -6.91 5.43 6.56
C VAL A 111 -6.58 5.21 5.10
N ASP A 112 -5.40 4.66 4.86
CA ASP A 112 -4.93 4.33 3.51
C ASP A 112 -5.36 2.93 3.09
N GLU A 113 -5.63 2.77 1.81
CA GLU A 113 -6.04 1.51 1.19
C GLU A 113 -7.25 0.85 1.87
N PHE A 114 -8.28 1.64 2.17
CA PHE A 114 -9.53 1.12 2.74
C PHE A 114 -10.18 0.10 1.82
N PHE A 115 -10.35 -1.12 2.32
CA PHE A 115 -11.06 -2.19 1.64
C PHE A 115 -11.69 -3.16 2.65
N ILE A 116 -12.85 -3.71 2.33
CA ILE A 116 -13.53 -4.72 3.15
C ILE A 116 -13.47 -6.05 2.40
N ASN A 117 -13.01 -7.09 3.07
CA ASN A 117 -12.88 -8.44 2.51
C ASN A 117 -13.81 -9.46 3.16
N ASN A 118 -14.41 -9.15 4.31
CA ASN A 118 -15.37 -9.99 5.01
C ASN A 118 -16.30 -9.15 5.91
N LEU A 119 -17.43 -9.76 6.31
CA LEU A 119 -18.43 -9.11 7.14
C LEU A 119 -17.90 -8.72 8.52
N ALA A 120 -17.02 -9.52 9.12
CA ALA A 120 -16.45 -9.21 10.43
C ALA A 120 -15.66 -7.89 10.41
N ASN A 121 -14.86 -7.66 9.37
CA ASN A 121 -14.12 -6.40 9.21
C ASN A 121 -15.05 -5.21 8.96
N LEU A 122 -16.18 -5.43 8.25
CA LEU A 122 -17.18 -4.39 8.04
C LEU A 122 -17.82 -3.97 9.38
N ILE A 123 -18.23 -4.93 10.21
CA ILE A 123 -18.85 -4.69 11.54
C ILE A 123 -17.83 -4.02 12.48
N ILE A 124 -16.59 -4.48 12.49
CA ILE A 124 -15.53 -3.89 13.32
C ILE A 124 -15.30 -2.44 12.93
N PHE A 125 -15.24 -2.15 11.63
CA PHE A 125 -15.05 -0.78 11.16
C PHE A 125 -16.29 0.09 11.41
N GLU A 126 -17.51 -0.45 11.36
CA GLU A 126 -18.73 0.25 11.74
C GLU A 126 -18.69 0.71 13.22
N LYS A 127 -18.30 -0.18 14.14
CA LYS A 127 -18.11 0.18 15.55
C LYS A 127 -17.08 1.30 15.73
N PHE A 128 -15.96 1.20 15.02
CA PHE A 128 -14.93 2.24 15.03
C PHE A 128 -15.45 3.56 14.44
N PHE A 129 -16.24 3.52 13.37
CA PHE A 129 -16.88 4.70 12.80
C PHE A 129 -17.81 5.40 13.83
N HIS A 130 -18.63 4.65 14.56
CA HIS A 130 -19.47 5.21 15.63
C HIS A 130 -18.65 5.83 16.75
N PHE A 131 -17.54 5.19 17.16
CA PHE A 131 -16.57 5.76 18.11
C PHE A 131 -16.00 7.09 17.59
N ALA A 132 -15.52 7.13 16.36
CA ALA A 132 -14.96 8.34 15.75
C ALA A 132 -15.99 9.47 15.71
N LYS A 133 -17.23 9.16 15.32
CA LYS A 133 -18.36 10.11 15.28
C LYS A 133 -18.69 10.65 16.68
N LYS A 134 -18.79 9.79 17.70
CA LYS A 134 -19.05 10.18 19.11
C LYS A 134 -17.97 11.12 19.64
N ASN A 135 -16.71 10.89 19.27
CA ASN A 135 -15.57 11.68 19.75
C ASN A 135 -15.18 12.82 18.80
N ASN A 136 -16.03 13.19 17.85
CA ASN A 136 -15.76 14.26 16.88
C ASN A 136 -14.45 14.11 16.12
N ILE A 137 -14.08 12.89 15.75
CA ILE A 137 -12.89 12.59 14.95
C ILE A 137 -13.31 12.50 13.48
N LEU A 138 -12.68 13.29 12.63
CA LEU A 138 -12.90 13.26 11.18
C LEU A 138 -12.15 12.08 10.56
N LEU A 139 -12.84 11.24 9.80
CA LEU A 139 -12.24 10.15 9.05
C LEU A 139 -12.00 10.56 7.60
N ILE A 140 -10.78 10.33 7.11
CA ILE A 140 -10.43 10.49 5.69
C ILE A 140 -9.90 9.15 5.19
N LEU A 141 -10.63 8.52 4.29
CA LEU A 141 -10.32 7.20 3.76
C LEU A 141 -9.86 7.29 2.31
N THR A 142 -8.89 6.47 1.92
CA THR A 142 -8.55 6.28 0.51
C THR A 142 -8.87 4.84 0.07
N SER A 143 -9.36 4.68 -1.14
CA SER A 143 -9.71 3.36 -1.69
C SER A 143 -9.52 3.31 -3.21
N ASN A 144 -9.47 2.10 -3.74
CA ASN A 144 -9.49 1.87 -5.19
C ASN A 144 -10.90 1.55 -5.71
N LYS A 145 -11.87 1.36 -4.81
CA LYS A 145 -13.28 1.06 -5.14
C LYS A 145 -14.20 2.20 -4.71
N HIS A 146 -15.26 2.41 -5.45
CA HIS A 146 -16.36 3.28 -5.01
C HIS A 146 -17.01 2.71 -3.74
N LEU A 147 -17.44 3.57 -2.81
CA LEU A 147 -17.98 3.17 -1.51
C LEU A 147 -19.17 2.20 -1.63
N ARG A 148 -20.06 2.39 -2.60
CA ARG A 148 -21.19 1.47 -2.88
C ARG A 148 -20.75 0.05 -3.30
N LYS A 149 -19.52 -0.09 -3.81
CA LYS A 149 -18.96 -1.35 -4.33
C LYS A 149 -17.84 -1.89 -3.46
N ILE A 150 -17.71 -1.39 -2.21
CA ILE A 150 -16.59 -1.78 -1.35
C ILE A 150 -16.70 -3.22 -0.88
N TYR A 151 -17.90 -3.65 -0.57
CA TYR A 151 -18.20 -5.01 -0.11
C TYR A 151 -19.68 -5.34 -0.33
N ASN A 152 -19.96 -6.59 -0.63
CA ASN A 152 -21.30 -7.20 -0.57
C ASN A 152 -21.15 -8.59 0.03
N ASP A 153 -21.85 -8.85 1.13
CA ASP A 153 -21.76 -10.14 1.81
C ASP A 153 -22.68 -11.16 1.14
N PRO A 154 -22.16 -12.33 0.74
CA PRO A 154 -22.98 -13.33 0.05
C PRO A 154 -23.98 -14.03 0.96
N VAL A 155 -23.72 -14.05 2.28
CA VAL A 155 -24.58 -14.74 3.27
C VAL A 155 -25.55 -13.76 3.92
N ASN A 156 -25.10 -12.53 4.21
CA ASN A 156 -25.91 -11.50 4.89
C ASN A 156 -25.92 -10.18 4.09
N PRO A 157 -26.49 -10.16 2.88
CA PRO A 157 -26.46 -8.98 2.01
C PRO A 157 -27.18 -7.79 2.64
N ASN A 158 -28.31 -7.99 3.33
CA ASN A 158 -29.09 -6.92 3.96
C ASN A 158 -28.30 -6.18 5.06
N LEU A 159 -27.52 -6.92 5.87
CA LEU A 159 -26.68 -6.31 6.92
C LEU A 159 -25.55 -5.51 6.29
N SER A 160 -24.86 -6.07 5.30
CA SER A 160 -23.77 -5.36 4.61
C SER A 160 -24.27 -4.11 3.90
N GLU A 161 -25.42 -4.15 3.24
CA GLU A 161 -26.03 -3.00 2.58
C GLU A 161 -26.45 -1.91 3.58
N LYS A 162 -27.04 -2.29 4.72
CA LYS A 162 -27.39 -1.35 5.80
C LYS A 162 -26.17 -0.55 6.27
N ILE A 163 -25.05 -1.23 6.55
CA ILE A 163 -23.82 -0.58 7.03
C ILE A 163 -23.21 0.30 5.92
N ILE A 164 -23.17 -0.17 4.68
CA ILE A 164 -22.66 0.62 3.55
C ILE A 164 -23.54 1.86 3.32
N THR A 165 -24.83 1.75 3.44
CA THR A 165 -25.75 2.89 3.35
C THR A 165 -25.51 3.92 4.46
N LEU A 166 -25.21 3.46 5.69
CA LEU A 166 -24.77 4.33 6.78
C LEU A 166 -23.51 5.11 6.38
N PHE A 167 -22.51 4.44 5.80
CA PHE A 167 -21.28 5.13 5.36
C PHE A 167 -21.56 6.12 4.23
N ILE A 168 -22.36 5.77 3.22
CA ILE A 168 -22.74 6.67 2.11
C ILE A 168 -23.39 7.96 2.64
N LYS A 169 -24.23 7.88 3.66
CA LYS A 169 -24.86 9.04 4.29
C LYS A 169 -23.87 9.94 5.03
N ASN A 170 -22.78 9.39 5.55
CA ASN A 170 -21.85 10.09 6.44
C ASN A 170 -20.49 10.44 5.78
N PHE A 171 -20.25 10.00 4.56
CA PHE A 171 -19.02 10.28 3.82
C PHE A 171 -19.30 11.11 2.56
N GLU A 172 -18.52 12.15 2.34
CA GLU A 172 -18.41 12.81 1.04
C GLU A 172 -17.44 12.00 0.18
N THR A 173 -17.93 11.52 -0.97
CA THR A 173 -17.14 10.67 -1.88
C THR A 173 -16.58 11.47 -3.02
N TYR A 174 -15.27 11.41 -3.24
CA TYR A 174 -14.62 12.08 -4.36
C TYR A 174 -13.84 11.08 -5.22
N ASN A 175 -14.14 11.09 -6.52
CA ASN A 175 -13.48 10.25 -7.50
C ASN A 175 -12.24 10.92 -8.07
N MET A 176 -11.07 10.47 -7.64
CA MET A 176 -9.79 10.94 -8.17
C MET A 176 -9.50 10.25 -9.51
N ARG A 177 -9.94 10.88 -10.63
CA ARG A 177 -9.67 10.40 -11.99
C ARG A 177 -8.47 11.14 -12.55
N SER A 178 -7.44 10.40 -12.94
CA SER A 178 -6.32 10.93 -13.72
C SER A 178 -6.03 10.02 -14.89
N LYS A 179 -5.77 10.62 -16.06
CA LYS A 179 -5.22 9.88 -17.22
C LYS A 179 -3.73 9.55 -17.02
N ILE A 180 -3.10 10.17 -16.03
CA ILE A 180 -1.67 10.04 -15.75
C ILE A 180 -1.49 9.13 -14.55
N ASP A 181 -0.91 7.95 -14.75
CA ASP A 181 -0.35 7.15 -13.67
C ASP A 181 1.06 7.71 -13.38
N TYR A 182 1.20 8.42 -12.27
CA TYR A 182 2.48 9.01 -11.86
C TYR A 182 3.61 8.01 -11.64
N ARG A 183 3.27 6.73 -11.51
CA ARG A 183 4.24 5.65 -11.37
C ARG A 183 4.92 5.33 -12.71
N THR A 184 4.28 5.70 -13.84
CA THR A 184 4.80 5.43 -15.19
C THR A 184 5.60 6.59 -15.79
N THR A 185 5.48 7.82 -15.25
CA THR A 185 6.07 9.03 -15.85
C THR A 185 7.52 9.29 -15.45
N LYS A 186 8.15 8.48 -14.58
CA LYS A 186 9.52 8.71 -14.14
C LYS A 186 10.52 7.78 -14.81
N SER A 187 11.44 8.44 -15.47
CA SER A 187 12.74 8.04 -16.09
C SER A 187 13.11 6.55 -16.14
N LYS A 188 13.47 6.13 -17.35
CA LYS A 188 14.06 4.86 -17.76
C LYS A 188 15.43 4.54 -17.12
N ASN A 189 15.59 4.61 -15.83
CA ASN A 189 16.73 3.99 -15.15
C ASN A 189 16.36 2.56 -14.74
N ASP A 190 16.03 1.74 -15.73
CA ASP A 190 15.53 0.38 -15.59
C ASP A 190 16.64 -0.65 -15.33
N ASN A 191 17.56 -0.35 -14.42
CA ASN A 191 18.66 -1.26 -14.13
C ASN A 191 18.27 -2.46 -13.25
N PHE A 192 17.00 -2.60 -12.88
CA PHE A 192 16.53 -3.64 -11.97
C PHE A 192 15.47 -4.56 -12.58
N PHE A 193 14.72 -4.13 -13.59
CA PHE A 193 13.70 -4.94 -14.24
C PHE A 193 14.11 -5.26 -15.69
N PHE A 194 14.14 -6.52 -16.02
CA PHE A 194 14.63 -7.02 -17.28
C PHE A 194 13.59 -7.88 -17.98
N GLU A 195 13.39 -7.61 -19.27
CA GLU A 195 12.53 -8.44 -20.15
C GLU A 195 13.39 -9.45 -20.90
N GLY A 196 12.96 -10.72 -20.87
CA GLY A 196 13.64 -11.86 -21.43
C GLY A 196 14.36 -12.72 -20.38
N LEU A 197 14.84 -13.89 -20.80
CA LEU A 197 15.53 -14.87 -19.96
C LEU A 197 16.95 -15.17 -20.44
N GLN A 198 17.47 -14.37 -21.37
CA GLN A 198 18.75 -14.59 -22.02
C GLN A 198 19.93 -14.43 -21.07
N ASN A 199 21.07 -15.07 -21.40
CA ASN A 199 22.33 -14.96 -20.66
C ASN A 199 22.79 -13.51 -20.41
N LYS A 200 22.48 -12.60 -21.33
CA LYS A 200 22.76 -11.16 -21.19
C LYS A 200 22.06 -10.54 -19.97
N ILE A 201 20.81 -10.99 -19.68
CA ILE A 201 20.04 -10.52 -18.53
C ILE A 201 20.60 -11.09 -17.23
N LYS A 202 20.97 -12.37 -17.24
CA LYS A 202 21.65 -13.01 -16.10
C LYS A 202 22.94 -12.26 -15.74
N ARG A 203 23.72 -11.86 -16.73
CA ARG A 203 24.93 -11.02 -16.53
C ARG A 203 24.59 -9.65 -15.91
N LYS A 204 23.52 -8.98 -16.37
CA LYS A 204 23.09 -7.69 -15.78
C LYS A 204 22.68 -7.85 -14.32
N GLN A 205 21.93 -8.88 -13.96
CA GLN A 205 21.56 -9.17 -12.57
C GLN A 205 22.78 -9.54 -11.72
N ASN A 206 23.74 -10.29 -12.28
CA ASN A 206 25.02 -10.57 -11.60
C ASN A 206 25.83 -9.30 -11.32
N ASN A 207 25.77 -8.30 -12.22
CA ASN A 207 26.41 -7.03 -11.98
C ASN A 207 25.76 -6.24 -10.83
N LEU A 208 24.45 -6.39 -10.61
CA LEU A 208 23.78 -5.83 -9.42
C LEU A 208 24.30 -6.49 -8.13
N ILE A 209 24.52 -7.82 -8.13
CA ILE A 209 25.13 -8.51 -6.99
C ILE A 209 26.52 -7.93 -6.72
N LYS A 210 27.39 -7.88 -7.74
CA LYS A 210 28.73 -7.31 -7.59
C LYS A 210 28.73 -5.87 -7.05
N LYS A 211 27.74 -5.07 -7.42
CA LYS A 211 27.65 -3.66 -7.06
C LYS A 211 27.06 -3.41 -5.66
N TYR A 212 26.06 -4.19 -5.25
CA TYR A 212 25.22 -3.87 -4.08
C TYR A 212 25.28 -4.91 -2.96
N ALA A 213 25.86 -6.08 -3.18
CA ALA A 213 25.99 -7.10 -2.13
C ALA A 213 27.07 -6.72 -1.10
N ILE A 214 26.84 -7.07 0.15
CA ILE A 214 27.82 -6.88 1.23
C ILE A 214 28.95 -7.91 1.11
N THR A 215 28.64 -9.12 0.66
CA THR A 215 29.63 -10.20 0.48
C THR A 215 29.60 -10.70 -0.97
N SER A 216 30.77 -11.03 -1.50
CA SER A 216 30.89 -11.61 -2.86
C SER A 216 30.58 -13.11 -2.88
N ILE A 217 30.71 -13.79 -1.74
CA ILE A 217 30.50 -15.23 -1.61
C ILE A 217 29.09 -15.49 -1.10
N PRO A 218 28.27 -16.27 -1.83
CA PRO A 218 26.94 -16.63 -1.40
C PRO A 218 27.00 -17.58 -0.19
N ARG A 219 26.08 -17.39 0.73
CA ARG A 219 25.90 -18.24 1.91
C ARG A 219 24.46 -18.73 2.00
N GLU A 220 24.26 -19.74 2.81
CA GLU A 220 22.92 -20.15 3.19
C GLU A 220 22.40 -19.29 4.34
N VAL A 221 21.11 -18.99 4.32
CA VAL A 221 20.45 -18.27 5.40
C VAL A 221 19.28 -19.09 5.94
N ASN A 222 19.32 -19.31 7.25
CA ASN A 222 18.30 -20.06 7.98
C ASN A 222 17.23 -19.12 8.54
N PHE A 223 15.97 -19.53 8.39
CA PHE A 223 14.81 -18.91 9.00
C PHE A 223 14.08 -19.94 9.87
N LYS A 224 13.57 -19.51 11.03
CA LYS A 224 12.85 -20.37 11.99
C LYS A 224 11.38 -19.92 12.06
N ARG A 225 10.45 -20.86 11.95
CA ARG A 225 9.01 -20.64 12.10
C ARG A 225 8.43 -21.74 13.01
N GLY A 226 8.08 -21.38 14.27
CA GLY A 226 7.37 -22.28 15.19
C GLY A 226 8.03 -23.67 15.31
N GLY A 227 9.35 -23.74 15.47
CA GLY A 227 10.11 -25.00 15.52
C GLY A 227 10.62 -25.51 14.16
N ASN A 228 9.98 -25.18 13.06
CA ASN A 228 10.43 -25.56 11.73
C ASN A 228 11.50 -24.57 11.22
N LYS A 229 12.50 -25.12 10.52
CA LYS A 229 13.54 -24.33 9.85
C LYS A 229 13.35 -24.44 8.36
N PHE A 230 13.54 -23.36 7.63
CA PHE A 230 13.68 -23.37 6.17
C PHE A 230 14.92 -22.60 5.75
N LEU A 231 15.49 -23.01 4.67
CA LEU A 231 16.80 -22.59 4.19
C LEU A 231 16.64 -21.91 2.83
N LEU A 232 17.28 -20.76 2.69
CA LEU A 232 17.44 -20.06 1.42
C LEU A 232 18.92 -19.94 1.09
N ASN A 233 19.27 -20.32 -0.13
CA ASN A 233 20.62 -20.26 -0.66
C ASN A 233 20.87 -18.89 -1.32
N ASN A 234 22.11 -18.65 -1.75
CA ASN A 234 22.52 -17.46 -2.49
C ASN A 234 22.22 -16.14 -1.75
N TYR A 235 22.47 -16.11 -0.46
CA TYR A 235 22.41 -14.92 0.37
C TYR A 235 23.77 -14.21 0.45
N TYR A 236 23.79 -12.91 0.15
CA TYR A 236 24.99 -12.08 0.04
C TYR A 236 25.04 -10.97 1.14
N GLY A 237 24.58 -11.26 2.34
CA GLY A 237 24.59 -10.38 3.50
C GLY A 237 23.40 -9.43 3.60
N ASN A 238 23.04 -8.72 2.55
CA ASN A 238 21.84 -7.86 2.47
C ASN A 238 20.96 -8.18 1.26
N MET A 239 21.45 -9.05 0.38
CA MET A 239 20.84 -9.41 -0.89
C MET A 239 20.66 -10.91 -0.99
N ILE A 240 19.61 -11.34 -1.69
CA ILE A 240 19.35 -12.74 -2.01
C ILE A 240 19.04 -12.91 -3.49
N ASP A 241 19.55 -13.98 -4.08
CA ASP A 241 19.32 -14.36 -5.48
C ASP A 241 18.45 -15.62 -5.54
N LEU A 242 17.26 -15.48 -6.11
CA LEU A 242 16.19 -16.49 -6.10
C LEU A 242 15.76 -16.81 -7.54
N ASP A 243 15.57 -18.07 -7.82
CA ASP A 243 14.86 -18.53 -9.00
C ASP A 243 13.37 -18.57 -8.72
N PHE A 244 12.52 -18.14 -9.68
CA PHE A 244 11.09 -17.97 -9.47
C PHE A 244 10.41 -19.29 -9.13
N ASP A 245 10.60 -20.31 -9.97
CA ASP A 245 9.97 -21.62 -9.79
C ASP A 245 10.43 -22.27 -8.49
N LEU A 246 11.74 -22.34 -8.27
CA LEU A 246 12.32 -22.95 -7.06
C LEU A 246 11.89 -22.26 -5.77
N PHE A 247 11.70 -20.94 -5.80
CA PHE A 247 11.30 -20.19 -4.62
C PHE A 247 9.81 -20.34 -4.31
N PHE A 248 8.94 -20.18 -5.31
CA PHE A 248 7.49 -20.27 -5.10
C PHE A 248 6.98 -21.72 -5.01
N ASN A 249 7.78 -22.71 -5.38
CA ASN A 249 7.48 -24.12 -5.10
C ASN A 249 7.70 -24.48 -3.61
N LYS A 250 8.49 -23.71 -2.86
CA LYS A 250 8.60 -23.91 -1.40
C LYS A 250 7.27 -23.58 -0.71
N ASN A 251 6.89 -24.36 0.30
CA ASN A 251 5.65 -24.16 1.07
C ASN A 251 5.79 -23.02 2.08
N LEU A 252 6.12 -21.82 1.55
CA LEU A 252 6.21 -20.60 2.35
C LEU A 252 4.84 -19.95 2.50
N VAL A 253 4.59 -19.37 3.69
CA VAL A 253 3.38 -18.63 4.00
C VAL A 253 3.69 -17.14 4.20
N PHE A 254 2.68 -16.31 4.29
CA PHE A 254 2.82 -14.85 4.41
C PHE A 254 3.79 -14.41 5.53
N LYS A 255 3.77 -15.07 6.70
CA LYS A 255 4.69 -14.79 7.81
C LYS A 255 6.16 -15.03 7.43
N ASP A 256 6.42 -16.02 6.58
CA ASP A 256 7.78 -16.33 6.12
C ASP A 256 8.31 -15.22 5.22
N TYR A 257 7.49 -14.73 4.28
CA TYR A 257 7.85 -13.58 3.44
C TYR A 257 8.16 -12.34 4.28
N LYS A 258 7.38 -12.07 5.36
CA LYS A 258 7.68 -10.99 6.30
C LYS A 258 9.02 -11.16 7.02
N MET A 259 9.36 -12.38 7.44
CA MET A 259 10.66 -12.65 8.08
C MET A 259 11.81 -12.46 7.11
N ILE A 260 11.67 -12.98 5.88
CA ILE A 260 12.69 -12.83 4.84
C ILE A 260 12.91 -11.36 4.51
N SER A 261 11.84 -10.59 4.28
CA SER A 261 11.88 -9.18 3.88
C SER A 261 12.48 -8.24 4.93
N LYS A 262 12.41 -8.59 6.20
CA LYS A 262 13.06 -7.84 7.28
C LYS A 262 14.58 -8.02 7.27
N LYS A 263 15.04 -9.24 6.99
CA LYS A 263 16.47 -9.61 6.99
C LYS A 263 17.15 -9.25 5.66
N VAL A 264 16.47 -9.49 4.55
CA VAL A 264 16.97 -9.23 3.19
C VAL A 264 16.46 -7.86 2.74
N LYS A 265 17.31 -7.05 2.14
CA LYS A 265 16.96 -5.70 1.65
C LYS A 265 16.81 -5.63 0.13
N ILE A 266 17.58 -6.43 -0.59
CA ILE A 266 17.58 -6.47 -2.05
C ILE A 266 17.31 -7.89 -2.51
N PHE A 267 16.31 -8.05 -3.35
CA PHE A 267 15.90 -9.33 -3.92
C PHE A 267 16.22 -9.37 -5.40
N ILE A 268 16.89 -10.41 -5.85
CA ILE A 268 17.00 -10.75 -7.26
C ILE A 268 16.11 -11.96 -7.49
N LEU A 269 15.05 -11.76 -8.27
CA LEU A 269 14.11 -12.80 -8.65
C LEU A 269 14.26 -13.07 -10.14
N ARG A 270 14.68 -14.28 -10.47
CA ARG A 270 15.01 -14.68 -11.82
C ARG A 270 13.93 -15.55 -12.43
N ASN A 271 13.84 -15.47 -13.75
CA ASN A 271 13.16 -16.45 -14.59
C ASN A 271 11.65 -16.58 -14.36
N LEU A 272 10.94 -15.45 -14.23
CA LEU A 272 9.48 -15.47 -14.31
C LEU A 272 9.04 -15.82 -15.73
N THR A 273 8.51 -17.03 -15.95
CA THR A 273 8.10 -17.55 -17.26
C THR A 273 6.60 -17.41 -17.49
N LYS A 274 6.17 -17.60 -18.75
CA LYS A 274 4.73 -17.69 -19.10
C LYS A 274 4.05 -18.88 -18.42
N LYS A 275 4.80 -19.97 -18.17
CA LYS A 275 4.30 -21.14 -17.46
C LYS A 275 3.98 -20.82 -16.01
N ASP A 276 4.86 -20.07 -15.34
CA ASP A 276 4.66 -19.66 -13.95
C ASP A 276 3.43 -18.76 -13.79
N VAL A 277 3.22 -17.85 -14.73
CA VAL A 277 2.04 -16.98 -14.75
C VAL A 277 0.72 -17.75 -14.86
N LYS A 278 0.70 -18.91 -15.53
CA LYS A 278 -0.46 -19.79 -15.61
C LYS A 278 -0.69 -20.59 -14.33
N ASN A 279 0.31 -20.69 -13.46
CA ASN A 279 0.21 -21.42 -12.19
C ASN A 279 -0.40 -20.51 -11.12
N GLU A 280 -1.70 -20.73 -10.84
CA GLU A 280 -2.45 -19.92 -9.86
C GLU A 280 -1.81 -19.92 -8.46
N LYS A 281 -1.28 -21.07 -8.03
CA LYS A 281 -0.62 -21.21 -6.73
C LYS A 281 0.65 -20.37 -6.62
N PHE A 282 1.45 -20.33 -7.68
CA PHE A 282 2.66 -19.51 -7.73
C PHE A 282 2.31 -18.03 -7.79
N MET A 283 1.33 -17.67 -8.59
CA MET A 283 0.91 -16.28 -8.72
C MET A 283 0.27 -15.74 -7.44
N ALA A 284 -0.52 -16.53 -6.72
CA ALA A 284 -1.04 -16.13 -5.42
C ALA A 284 0.10 -15.85 -4.42
N ARG A 285 1.11 -16.71 -4.36
CA ARG A 285 2.30 -16.51 -3.51
C ARG A 285 3.13 -15.32 -3.95
N PHE A 286 3.28 -15.11 -5.25
CA PHE A 286 3.99 -13.96 -5.82
C PHE A 286 3.29 -12.64 -5.46
N ILE A 287 1.96 -12.56 -5.53
CA ILE A 287 1.18 -11.40 -5.10
C ILE A 287 1.49 -11.06 -3.63
N PHE A 288 1.39 -12.05 -2.73
CA PHE A 288 1.72 -11.84 -1.32
C PHE A 288 3.18 -11.42 -1.10
N PHE A 289 4.09 -12.00 -1.83
CA PHE A 289 5.51 -11.65 -1.75
C PHE A 289 5.76 -10.21 -2.16
N ILE A 290 5.20 -9.76 -3.29
CA ILE A 290 5.33 -8.37 -3.75
C ILE A 290 4.67 -7.39 -2.77
N ASP A 291 3.53 -7.75 -2.19
CA ASP A 291 2.87 -6.93 -1.17
C ASP A 291 3.80 -6.71 0.03
N VAL A 292 4.43 -7.76 0.52
CA VAL A 292 5.38 -7.70 1.64
C VAL A 292 6.64 -6.91 1.29
N LEU A 293 7.23 -7.12 0.10
CA LEU A 293 8.42 -6.37 -0.33
C LEU A 293 8.13 -4.87 -0.43
N TYR A 294 7.00 -4.51 -0.99
CA TYR A 294 6.57 -3.13 -1.14
C TYR A 294 6.36 -2.43 0.22
N GLU A 295 5.66 -3.08 1.16
CA GLU A 295 5.43 -2.58 2.51
C GLU A 295 6.75 -2.34 3.27
N ASN A 296 7.72 -3.26 3.14
CA ASN A 296 9.02 -3.15 3.82
C ASN A 296 10.04 -2.32 3.04
N LYS A 297 9.65 -1.68 1.93
CA LYS A 297 10.52 -0.85 1.07
C LYS A 297 11.76 -1.61 0.58
N ASN A 298 11.60 -2.89 0.32
CA ASN A 298 12.65 -3.72 -0.25
C ASN A 298 12.86 -3.39 -1.72
N ILE A 299 14.08 -3.59 -2.21
CA ILE A 299 14.42 -3.43 -3.62
C ILE A 299 14.29 -4.78 -4.30
N LEU A 300 13.65 -4.79 -5.47
CA LEU A 300 13.47 -5.98 -6.29
C LEU A 300 14.13 -5.79 -7.65
N SER A 301 14.97 -6.74 -8.03
CA SER A 301 15.34 -6.97 -9.43
C SER A 301 14.59 -8.18 -9.95
N LEU A 302 13.84 -8.01 -11.02
CA LEU A 302 13.03 -9.07 -11.63
C LEU A 302 13.43 -9.28 -13.08
N SER A 303 13.66 -10.54 -13.48
CA SER A 303 13.70 -10.92 -14.89
C SER A 303 12.46 -11.73 -15.26
N SER A 304 11.79 -11.34 -16.34
CA SER A 304 10.55 -11.93 -16.81
C SER A 304 10.61 -12.21 -18.32
N GLU A 305 10.06 -13.33 -18.74
CA GLU A 305 9.92 -13.69 -20.16
C GLU A 305 9.04 -12.70 -20.94
N MET A 306 8.18 -11.96 -20.23
CA MET A 306 7.24 -11.02 -20.83
C MET A 306 7.25 -9.67 -20.11
N GLU A 307 6.77 -8.64 -20.79
CA GLU A 307 6.52 -7.33 -20.22
C GLU A 307 5.53 -7.41 -19.04
N LEU A 308 5.78 -6.66 -17.98
CA LEU A 308 4.89 -6.64 -16.80
C LEU A 308 3.46 -6.28 -17.14
N ASP A 309 3.25 -5.40 -18.12
CA ASP A 309 1.92 -4.97 -18.56
C ASP A 309 1.15 -6.04 -19.35
N LYS A 310 1.87 -7.00 -19.92
CA LYS A 310 1.31 -8.13 -20.68
C LYS A 310 1.01 -9.35 -19.81
N ILE A 311 1.41 -9.33 -18.54
CA ILE A 311 1.10 -10.42 -17.62
C ILE A 311 -0.40 -10.36 -17.30
N LYS A 312 -1.14 -11.34 -17.80
CA LYS A 312 -2.55 -11.56 -17.46
C LYS A 312 -2.63 -12.84 -16.64
N ALA A 313 -2.95 -12.75 -15.37
CA ALA A 313 -3.23 -13.92 -14.54
C ALA A 313 -4.66 -14.38 -14.83
N ASN A 314 -4.80 -15.49 -15.53
CA ASN A 314 -6.10 -16.14 -15.72
C ASN A 314 -6.59 -16.65 -14.35
N ASN A 315 -7.87 -16.43 -14.03
CA ASN A 315 -8.55 -16.90 -12.81
C ASN A 315 -8.11 -16.35 -11.45
N ILE A 316 -7.05 -15.58 -11.35
CA ILE A 316 -6.75 -14.85 -10.12
C ILE A 316 -7.59 -13.58 -10.09
N ASN A 317 -8.09 -13.22 -8.90
CA ASN A 317 -8.86 -12.00 -8.69
C ASN A 317 -8.15 -10.84 -9.42
N SER A 318 -8.71 -10.41 -10.55
CA SER A 318 -8.10 -9.43 -11.46
C SER A 318 -7.74 -8.11 -10.77
N PHE A 319 -8.35 -7.86 -9.62
CA PHE A 319 -8.10 -6.70 -8.78
C PHE A 319 -6.77 -6.80 -8.02
N ASP A 320 -6.49 -7.93 -7.37
CA ASP A 320 -5.26 -8.12 -6.60
C ASP A 320 -4.05 -8.14 -7.53
N PHE A 321 -4.19 -8.73 -8.70
CA PHE A 321 -3.11 -8.73 -9.68
C PHE A 321 -2.84 -7.34 -10.27
N LYS A 322 -3.86 -6.52 -10.55
CA LYS A 322 -3.68 -5.13 -10.99
C LYS A 322 -2.94 -4.29 -9.94
N ARG A 323 -3.23 -4.52 -8.65
CA ARG A 323 -2.50 -3.90 -7.55
C ARG A 323 -1.02 -4.28 -7.56
N THR A 324 -0.73 -5.57 -7.74
CA THR A 324 0.64 -6.09 -7.80
C THR A 324 1.42 -5.49 -8.98
N VAL A 325 0.85 -5.43 -10.17
CA VAL A 325 1.47 -4.79 -11.34
C VAL A 325 1.76 -3.30 -11.06
N SER A 326 0.84 -2.60 -10.42
CA SER A 326 1.03 -1.19 -10.04
C SER A 326 2.19 -1.01 -9.06
N ARG A 327 2.31 -1.89 -8.05
CA ARG A 327 3.44 -1.90 -7.10
C ARG A 327 4.77 -2.22 -7.80
N LEU A 328 4.79 -3.20 -8.68
CA LEU A 328 5.98 -3.53 -9.47
C LEU A 328 6.45 -2.35 -10.33
N LYS A 329 5.52 -1.61 -10.94
CA LYS A 329 5.85 -0.38 -11.69
C LYS A 329 6.48 0.69 -10.81
N GLU A 330 5.97 0.88 -9.60
CA GLU A 330 6.55 1.81 -8.65
C GLU A 330 7.92 1.33 -8.16
N MET A 331 8.06 0.06 -7.79
CA MET A 331 9.33 -0.55 -7.37
C MET A 331 10.41 -0.50 -8.46
N ARG A 332 10.02 -0.48 -9.73
CA ARG A 332 10.91 -0.30 -10.89
C ARG A 332 11.39 1.15 -11.06
N SER A 333 10.70 2.13 -10.48
CA SER A 333 11.06 3.53 -10.68
C SER A 333 12.43 3.88 -10.09
N GLY A 334 13.19 4.71 -10.79
CA GLY A 334 14.52 5.13 -10.33
C GLY A 334 14.48 5.86 -8.99
N GLU A 335 13.38 6.55 -8.67
CA GLU A 335 13.19 7.22 -7.40
C GLU A 335 13.00 6.22 -6.25
N TYR A 336 12.11 5.22 -6.42
CA TYR A 336 11.92 4.17 -5.44
C TYR A 336 13.23 3.44 -5.13
N ILE A 337 13.98 3.08 -6.18
CA ILE A 337 15.27 2.40 -6.05
C ILE A 337 16.28 3.29 -5.32
N LYS A 338 16.43 4.56 -5.74
CA LYS A 338 17.38 5.51 -5.15
C LYS A 338 17.09 5.77 -3.67
N ASP A 339 15.82 5.97 -3.30
CA ASP A 339 15.46 6.29 -1.93
C ASP A 339 15.62 5.07 -1.01
N ASN A 340 15.30 3.88 -1.50
CA ASN A 340 15.47 2.67 -0.71
C ASN A 340 16.93 2.17 -0.67
N LEU A 341 17.74 2.41 -1.70
CA LEU A 341 19.20 2.16 -1.62
C LEU A 341 19.85 3.01 -0.53
N LYS A 342 19.43 4.27 -0.36
CA LYS A 342 19.94 5.11 0.75
C LYS A 342 19.64 4.49 2.11
N LEU A 343 18.47 3.83 2.28
CA LEU A 343 18.11 3.16 3.52
C LEU A 343 18.92 1.89 3.76
N VAL A 344 19.30 1.17 2.69
CA VAL A 344 20.13 -0.05 2.75
C VAL A 344 21.55 0.25 3.20
N PHE A 345 22.11 1.39 2.76
CA PHE A 345 23.51 1.76 2.98
C PHE A 345 23.70 2.92 3.96
N LYS A 346 22.65 3.42 4.62
CA LYS A 346 22.80 4.29 5.79
C LYS A 346 23.44 3.46 6.91
N ARG A 347 24.72 3.73 7.13
CA ARG A 347 25.44 3.37 8.36
C ARG A 347 25.14 4.41 9.44
#